data_ecb8ef2756fa5abb7d39780673cad537
#
_entry.id   ecb8ef2756fa5abb7d39780673cad537
#
_cell.length_a   1.000
_cell.length_b   1.000
_cell.length_c   1.000
_cell.angle_alpha   90.00
_cell.angle_beta   90.00
_cell.angle_gamma   90.00
#
_symmetry.space_group_name_H-M   'P 1'
#
loop_
_entity.id
_entity.type
_entity.pdbx_description
1 polymer ?
#
loop_
_entity_poly.entity_id
_entity_poly.type
_entity_poly.pdbx_seq_one_letter_code
_entity_poly.pdbx_strand_id
1 'polypeptide(L)'
;KTFFEKTGMRCFEHDGSYPGDFCASTVHPHHKGLKDSQWNQFHKVTELYHWMCENGIYLNVPDFYFLNGSTKVGIGYREANWSLPRDRQLIHTRQLNYDCTFERIPSSLWSFVPLVEYQGGGAAATLEPLSEHLYEYKTLMFQNYGAGVQACYRGPRLYDTPETKKAVVEIISWYKKYRNILNSDIIHLRKPDARDWDGIMHVAPAGKEKGLAMFYNPTDKEMTRDIQLPLYYTGLTKTARIREQEGTPATYTLNRDYTVNLTVKIPAKGYTWYVIE
;
A
#
# COMPACT_ATOMS: atom_id res chain seq x y z
N LYS A 1 -3.76 -28.08 8.70
CA LYS A 1 -5.21 -28.08 8.60
C LYS A 1 -5.83 -28.34 9.96
N THR A 2 -5.58 -29.46 10.61
CA THR A 2 -6.14 -29.85 11.91
C THR A 2 -6.00 -28.79 13.02
N PHE A 3 -4.92 -28.02 13.01
CA PHE A 3 -4.73 -26.92 13.97
C PHE A 3 -5.81 -25.84 13.80
N PHE A 4 -6.04 -25.38 12.57
CA PHE A 4 -7.06 -24.36 12.27
C PHE A 4 -8.49 -24.85 12.57
N GLU A 5 -8.76 -26.10 12.23
CA GLU A 5 -10.06 -26.74 12.53
C GLU A 5 -10.34 -26.80 14.03
N LYS A 6 -9.31 -27.13 14.84
CA LYS A 6 -9.45 -27.24 16.30
C LYS A 6 -9.47 -25.91 17.03
N THR A 7 -8.73 -24.90 16.54
CA THR A 7 -8.58 -23.61 17.23
C THR A 7 -9.54 -22.54 16.73
N GLY A 8 -10.12 -22.69 15.54
CA GLY A 8 -10.94 -21.67 14.90
C GLY A 8 -10.18 -20.44 14.44
N MET A 9 -8.84 -20.47 14.39
CA MET A 9 -8.03 -19.34 13.89
C MET A 9 -8.37 -19.01 12.44
N ARG A 10 -8.33 -17.73 12.10
CA ARG A 10 -8.72 -17.21 10.78
C ARG A 10 -7.62 -16.39 10.10
N CYS A 11 -6.41 -16.41 10.61
CA CYS A 11 -5.24 -15.79 10.00
C CYS A 11 -4.07 -16.75 10.04
N PHE A 12 -3.36 -16.85 8.93
CA PHE A 12 -2.11 -17.59 8.81
C PHE A 12 -1.01 -16.65 8.32
N GLU A 13 0.06 -16.55 9.08
CA GLU A 13 1.26 -15.81 8.73
C GLU A 13 2.45 -16.75 8.79
N HIS A 14 3.32 -16.65 7.81
CA HIS A 14 4.65 -17.24 7.86
C HIS A 14 5.65 -16.39 7.12
N ASP A 15 6.88 -16.51 7.53
CA ASP A 15 8.05 -15.88 6.94
C ASP A 15 9.07 -16.98 6.70
N GLY A 16 9.03 -17.57 5.57
CA GLY A 16 9.97 -18.65 5.29
C GLY A 16 9.55 -19.47 4.09
N SER A 17 10.40 -20.44 3.75
CA SER A 17 10.31 -21.20 2.50
C SER A 17 10.11 -20.31 1.27
N TYR A 18 10.82 -19.17 1.18
CA TYR A 18 10.96 -18.36 -0.05
C TYR A 18 11.30 -19.26 -1.21
N PRO A 19 11.19 -18.91 -2.49
CA PRO A 19 11.00 -19.79 -3.64
C PRO A 19 11.58 -21.20 -3.59
N GLY A 20 11.88 -21.68 -2.42
CA GLY A 20 12.44 -22.98 -2.10
C GLY A 20 13.89 -23.12 -2.51
N ASP A 21 14.70 -23.64 -1.64
CA ASP A 21 16.04 -24.04 -2.02
C ASP A 21 15.99 -25.21 -3.00
N PHE A 22 16.92 -25.21 -3.95
CA PHE A 22 17.10 -26.37 -4.80
C PHE A 22 17.59 -27.57 -3.98
N CYS A 23 16.88 -28.66 -4.06
CA CYS A 23 17.26 -29.90 -3.39
C CYS A 23 17.67 -30.98 -4.38
N ALA A 24 18.93 -31.39 -4.31
CA ALA A 24 19.48 -32.43 -5.16
C ALA A 24 19.20 -33.87 -4.69
N SER A 25 18.60 -34.04 -3.51
CA SER A 25 18.31 -35.37 -2.97
C SER A 25 17.35 -36.15 -3.88
N THR A 26 17.63 -37.40 -4.08
CA THR A 26 16.79 -38.36 -4.83
C THR A 26 16.02 -39.31 -3.92
N VAL A 27 16.17 -39.14 -2.60
CA VAL A 27 15.53 -40.01 -1.60
C VAL A 27 14.40 -39.33 -0.83
N HIS A 28 14.15 -38.06 -1.06
CA HIS A 28 13.02 -37.34 -0.46
C HIS A 28 11.70 -37.83 -1.07
N PRO A 29 10.65 -38.04 -0.28
CA PRO A 29 9.40 -38.64 -0.77
C PRO A 29 8.59 -37.71 -1.69
N HIS A 30 8.92 -36.41 -1.74
CA HIS A 30 8.08 -35.41 -2.38
C HIS A 30 8.68 -34.78 -3.64
N HIS A 31 9.89 -35.14 -4.05
CA HIS A 31 10.53 -34.74 -5.30
C HIS A 31 11.58 -35.76 -5.75
N LYS A 32 12.01 -35.68 -6.99
CA LYS A 32 12.97 -36.61 -7.62
C LYS A 32 14.39 -36.04 -7.71
N GLY A 33 14.60 -34.78 -7.38
CA GLY A 33 15.89 -34.10 -7.41
C GLY A 33 15.81 -32.61 -7.75
N LEU A 34 16.92 -32.03 -8.21
CA LEU A 34 17.06 -30.62 -8.51
C LEU A 34 15.98 -30.06 -9.47
N LYS A 35 15.58 -30.83 -10.45
CA LYS A 35 14.72 -30.35 -11.53
C LYS A 35 13.27 -30.10 -11.12
N ASP A 36 12.81 -30.78 -10.08
CA ASP A 36 11.40 -30.74 -9.65
C ASP A 36 11.20 -30.35 -8.20
N SER A 37 12.27 -30.13 -7.44
CA SER A 37 12.17 -29.83 -6.01
C SER A 37 11.39 -28.53 -5.72
N GLN A 38 11.73 -27.43 -6.38
CA GLN A 38 11.03 -26.15 -6.20
C GLN A 38 9.59 -26.21 -6.70
N TRP A 39 9.34 -26.88 -7.83
CA TRP A 39 8.02 -27.05 -8.38
C TRP A 39 7.09 -27.83 -7.44
N ASN A 40 7.58 -28.93 -6.88
CA ASN A 40 6.81 -29.72 -5.92
C ASN A 40 6.54 -28.95 -4.63
N GLN A 41 7.52 -28.19 -4.14
CA GLN A 41 7.31 -27.31 -2.98
C GLN A 41 6.23 -26.27 -3.27
N PHE A 42 6.31 -25.58 -4.41
CA PHE A 42 5.31 -24.63 -4.84
C PHE A 42 3.90 -25.24 -4.87
N HIS A 43 3.77 -26.42 -5.46
CA HIS A 43 2.49 -27.14 -5.49
C HIS A 43 1.92 -27.42 -4.11
N LYS A 44 2.75 -27.91 -3.19
CA LYS A 44 2.31 -28.24 -1.82
C LYS A 44 1.89 -27.01 -1.03
N VAL A 45 2.61 -25.91 -1.18
CA VAL A 45 2.25 -24.63 -0.55
C VAL A 45 0.95 -24.09 -1.16
N THR A 46 0.80 -24.13 -2.47
CA THR A 46 -0.41 -23.70 -3.18
C THR A 46 -1.64 -24.49 -2.77
N GLU A 47 -1.55 -25.82 -2.67
CA GLU A 47 -2.63 -26.67 -2.14
C GLU A 47 -3.05 -26.27 -0.72
N LEU A 48 -2.10 -25.89 0.13
CA LEU A 48 -2.38 -25.41 1.47
C LEU A 48 -3.11 -24.08 1.45
N TYR A 49 -2.63 -23.13 0.64
CA TYR A 49 -3.22 -21.80 0.54
C TYR A 49 -4.63 -21.83 -0.04
N HIS A 50 -4.87 -22.62 -1.08
CA HIS A 50 -6.22 -22.81 -1.63
C HIS A 50 -7.17 -23.34 -0.55
N TRP A 51 -6.76 -24.40 0.17
CA TRP A 51 -7.55 -24.92 1.28
C TRP A 51 -7.85 -23.86 2.34
N MET A 52 -6.86 -23.02 2.70
CA MET A 52 -7.06 -21.92 3.66
C MET A 52 -8.08 -20.89 3.16
N CYS A 53 -7.96 -20.46 1.90
CA CYS A 53 -8.90 -19.54 1.27
C CYS A 53 -10.33 -20.12 1.26
N GLU A 54 -10.49 -21.38 0.88
CA GLU A 54 -11.78 -22.07 0.88
C GLU A 54 -12.42 -22.17 2.27
N ASN A 55 -11.60 -22.18 3.31
CA ASN A 55 -12.04 -22.23 4.71
C ASN A 55 -12.08 -20.85 5.38
N GLY A 56 -11.97 -19.75 4.63
CA GLY A 56 -12.05 -18.38 5.13
C GLY A 56 -10.89 -17.99 6.05
N ILE A 57 -9.72 -18.60 5.88
CA ILE A 57 -8.49 -18.27 6.59
C ILE A 57 -7.71 -17.24 5.78
N TYR A 58 -7.47 -16.08 6.38
CA TYR A 58 -6.71 -15.00 5.78
C TYR A 58 -5.22 -15.34 5.72
N LEU A 59 -4.59 -15.09 4.56
CA LEU A 59 -3.17 -15.35 4.34
C LEU A 59 -2.37 -14.06 4.40
N ASN A 60 -1.35 -14.03 5.26
CA ASN A 60 -0.32 -13.01 5.31
C ASN A 60 1.03 -13.68 5.09
N VAL A 61 1.46 -13.75 3.84
CA VAL A 61 2.57 -14.62 3.41
C VAL A 61 3.54 -13.88 2.51
N PRO A 62 4.80 -14.34 2.40
CA PRO A 62 5.81 -13.67 1.59
C PRO A 62 5.41 -13.53 0.13
N ASP A 63 5.75 -12.38 -0.43
CA ASP A 63 5.35 -11.96 -1.76
C ASP A 63 5.86 -12.88 -2.89
N PHE A 64 7.01 -13.47 -2.70
CA PHE A 64 7.68 -14.31 -3.70
C PHE A 64 7.05 -15.69 -3.93
N TYR A 65 6.12 -16.08 -3.05
CA TYR A 65 5.44 -17.38 -3.18
C TYR A 65 4.36 -17.39 -4.21
N PHE A 66 3.93 -16.23 -4.61
CA PHE A 66 2.83 -16.12 -5.53
C PHE A 66 3.36 -15.90 -6.92
N LEU A 67 3.43 -16.97 -7.67
CA LEU A 67 3.26 -16.82 -9.10
C LEU A 67 1.93 -16.12 -9.31
N ASN A 68 1.92 -15.09 -10.12
CA ASN A 68 0.78 -14.26 -10.39
C ASN A 68 -0.50 -15.09 -10.58
N GLY A 69 -1.50 -14.80 -9.76
CA GLY A 69 -2.79 -15.44 -9.83
C GLY A 69 -2.97 -16.70 -8.97
N SER A 70 -1.96 -17.18 -8.26
CA SER A 70 -2.09 -18.38 -7.42
C SER A 70 -2.94 -18.16 -6.17
N THR A 71 -2.93 -16.95 -5.59
CA THR A 71 -3.92 -16.52 -4.61
C THR A 71 -4.17 -15.03 -4.71
N LYS A 72 -5.43 -14.61 -4.72
CA LYS A 72 -5.84 -13.20 -4.60
C LYS A 72 -6.41 -12.88 -3.21
N VAL A 73 -6.32 -13.78 -2.28
CA VAL A 73 -6.96 -13.72 -0.96
C VAL A 73 -5.93 -13.54 0.15
N GLY A 74 -4.66 -13.47 -0.20
CA GLY A 74 -3.58 -13.21 0.73
C GLY A 74 -2.96 -11.86 0.48
N ILE A 75 -2.31 -11.34 1.50
CA ILE A 75 -1.44 -10.18 1.40
C ILE A 75 -0.02 -10.69 1.21
N GLY A 76 0.58 -10.30 0.09
CA GLY A 76 2.02 -10.35 -0.04
C GLY A 76 2.61 -9.18 0.73
N TYR A 77 3.54 -9.40 1.64
CA TYR A 77 4.21 -8.30 2.28
C TYR A 77 5.46 -7.88 1.52
N ARG A 78 5.64 -6.57 1.42
CA ARG A 78 6.92 -5.98 1.07
C ARG A 78 7.31 -5.04 2.18
N GLU A 79 8.41 -5.33 2.80
CA GLU A 79 8.94 -4.48 3.83
C GLU A 79 9.58 -3.25 3.21
N ALA A 80 9.10 -2.05 3.56
CA ALA A 80 9.93 -0.88 3.44
C ALA A 80 11.23 -1.15 4.22
N ASN A 81 12.36 -0.67 3.72
CA ASN A 81 13.62 -0.89 4.42
C ASN A 81 13.63 -0.10 5.75
N TRP A 82 13.21 -0.75 6.80
CA TRP A 82 13.05 -0.22 8.14
C TRP A 82 14.38 0.09 8.87
N SER A 83 15.53 -0.22 8.27
CA SER A 83 16.84 0.23 8.74
C SER A 83 17.26 1.60 8.20
N LEU A 84 16.54 2.14 7.20
CA LEU A 84 16.79 3.48 6.70
C LEU A 84 16.39 4.55 7.72
N PRO A 85 17.10 5.70 7.75
CA PRO A 85 16.64 6.87 8.49
C PRO A 85 15.20 7.26 8.11
N ARG A 86 14.44 7.82 9.06
CA ARG A 86 13.01 8.15 8.92
C ARG A 86 12.66 8.90 7.63
N ASP A 87 13.45 9.92 7.28
CA ASP A 87 13.24 10.71 6.05
C ASP A 87 13.37 9.85 4.78
N ARG A 88 14.27 8.89 4.78
CA ARG A 88 14.47 7.95 3.66
C ARG A 88 13.36 6.91 3.59
N GLN A 89 12.84 6.48 4.73
CA GLN A 89 11.69 5.58 4.77
C GLN A 89 10.45 6.20 4.11
N LEU A 90 10.24 7.52 4.22
CA LEU A 90 9.11 8.19 3.57
C LEU A 90 9.12 8.01 2.05
N ILE A 91 10.26 8.24 1.41
CA ILE A 91 10.41 8.08 -0.05
C ILE A 91 10.34 6.60 -0.44
N HIS A 92 11.06 5.75 0.30
CA HIS A 92 11.11 4.32 0.01
C HIS A 92 9.72 3.66 0.11
N THR A 93 8.93 4.03 1.11
CA THR A 93 7.55 3.54 1.27
C THR A 93 6.68 3.93 0.07
N ARG A 94 6.76 5.18 -0.41
CA ARG A 94 5.99 5.58 -1.60
C ARG A 94 6.47 4.87 -2.87
N GLN A 95 7.79 4.66 -3.04
CA GLN A 95 8.32 3.89 -4.17
C GLN A 95 7.81 2.45 -4.15
N LEU A 96 7.85 1.79 -2.99
CA LEU A 96 7.29 0.44 -2.84
C LEU A 96 5.80 0.39 -3.15
N ASN A 97 5.01 1.29 -2.56
CA ASN A 97 3.58 1.34 -2.81
C ASN A 97 3.27 1.57 -4.29
N TYR A 98 4.03 2.46 -4.95
CA TYR A 98 3.89 2.71 -6.38
C TYR A 98 4.23 1.47 -7.22
N ASP A 99 5.38 0.86 -7.00
CA ASP A 99 5.84 -0.30 -7.77
C ASP A 99 4.96 -1.54 -7.52
N CYS A 100 4.59 -1.80 -6.25
CA CYS A 100 3.78 -2.98 -5.92
C CYS A 100 2.36 -2.93 -6.47
N THR A 101 1.78 -1.74 -6.61
CA THR A 101 0.41 -1.59 -7.13
C THR A 101 0.30 -1.78 -8.64
N PHE A 102 1.41 -1.94 -9.37
CA PHE A 102 1.39 -2.47 -10.74
C PHE A 102 1.09 -3.96 -10.80
N GLU A 103 1.46 -4.69 -9.76
CA GLU A 103 1.34 -6.15 -9.73
C GLU A 103 0.09 -6.62 -8.99
N ARG A 104 -0.40 -5.82 -8.04
CA ARG A 104 -1.44 -6.20 -7.09
C ARG A 104 -2.41 -5.07 -6.81
N ILE A 105 -3.62 -5.44 -6.42
CA ILE A 105 -4.56 -4.47 -5.86
C ILE A 105 -4.06 -3.97 -4.49
N PRO A 106 -4.35 -2.71 -4.12
CA PRO A 106 -3.87 -2.12 -2.85
C PRO A 106 -4.15 -2.95 -1.62
N SER A 107 -5.36 -3.49 -1.49
CA SER A 107 -5.77 -4.32 -0.34
C SER A 107 -5.01 -5.64 -0.19
N SER A 108 -4.23 -6.03 -1.19
CA SER A 108 -3.35 -7.19 -1.15
C SER A 108 -1.90 -6.86 -0.75
N LEU A 109 -1.67 -5.65 -0.27
CA LEU A 109 -0.35 -5.17 0.13
C LEU A 109 -0.37 -4.71 1.58
N TRP A 110 0.75 -4.88 2.27
CA TRP A 110 0.96 -4.23 3.55
C TRP A 110 2.39 -3.69 3.66
N SER A 111 2.55 -2.64 4.44
CA SER A 111 3.82 -1.96 4.64
C SER A 111 4.22 -2.00 6.11
N PHE A 112 5.48 -2.29 6.36
CA PHE A 112 6.06 -2.33 7.70
C PHE A 112 6.33 -0.91 8.18
N VAL A 113 5.87 -0.57 9.38
CA VAL A 113 6.11 0.73 10.02
C VAL A 113 6.81 0.49 11.36
N PRO A 114 8.13 0.73 11.46
CA PRO A 114 8.91 0.47 12.67
C PRO A 114 8.67 1.57 13.70
N LEU A 115 7.86 1.30 14.72
CA LEU A 115 7.65 2.23 15.82
C LEU A 115 8.80 2.20 16.83
N VAL A 116 9.38 1.03 17.06
CA VAL A 116 10.54 0.79 17.93
C VAL A 116 11.71 0.22 17.13
N GLU A 117 12.88 0.17 17.73
CA GLU A 117 14.04 -0.48 17.10
C GLU A 117 13.72 -1.93 16.74
N TYR A 118 14.11 -2.31 15.55
CA TYR A 118 13.88 -3.63 15.02
C TYR A 118 15.03 -4.04 14.10
N GLN A 119 15.60 -5.20 14.35
CA GLN A 119 16.65 -5.83 13.54
C GLN A 119 17.75 -4.87 13.03
N GLY A 120 18.26 -3.99 13.91
CA GLY A 120 19.37 -3.09 13.58
C GLY A 120 18.97 -1.76 12.92
N GLY A 121 17.69 -1.41 12.88
CA GLY A 121 17.23 -0.11 12.38
C GLY A 121 17.74 1.08 13.20
N GLY A 122 17.98 0.92 14.47
CA GLY A 122 18.51 1.92 15.38
C GLY A 122 17.62 3.15 15.57
N ALA A 123 18.02 4.07 16.43
CA ALA A 123 17.25 5.25 16.83
C ALA A 123 16.88 6.19 15.64
N ALA A 124 17.71 6.26 14.60
CA ALA A 124 17.44 7.10 13.44
C ALA A 124 16.31 6.55 12.55
N ALA A 125 16.00 5.27 12.67
CA ALA A 125 15.00 4.58 11.87
C ALA A 125 13.64 4.46 12.57
N THR A 126 13.60 4.50 13.91
CA THR A 126 12.39 4.28 14.71
C THR A 126 11.56 5.55 14.86
N LEU A 127 10.26 5.37 15.11
CA LEU A 127 9.30 6.47 15.27
C LEU A 127 9.00 6.82 16.72
N GLU A 128 9.33 5.94 17.68
CA GLU A 128 9.20 6.28 19.11
C GLU A 128 10.34 7.22 19.55
N PRO A 129 10.04 8.24 20.38
CA PRO A 129 8.72 8.67 20.83
C PRO A 129 7.90 9.29 19.69
N LEU A 130 6.61 8.88 19.54
CA LEU A 130 5.78 9.28 18.40
C LEU A 130 5.50 10.79 18.36
N SER A 131 5.44 11.43 19.52
CA SER A 131 5.27 12.89 19.63
C SER A 131 6.47 13.68 19.13
N GLU A 132 7.69 13.15 19.23
CA GLU A 132 8.89 13.79 18.71
C GLU A 132 9.06 13.60 17.20
N HIS A 133 8.44 12.57 16.64
CA HIS A 133 8.50 12.21 15.21
C HIS A 133 7.13 12.23 14.54
N LEU A 134 6.26 13.11 15.02
CA LEU A 134 4.87 13.19 14.58
C LEU A 134 4.73 13.45 13.08
N TYR A 135 5.63 14.23 12.49
CA TYR A 135 5.61 14.51 11.05
C TYR A 135 5.82 13.22 10.24
N GLU A 136 6.88 12.47 10.51
CA GLU A 136 7.21 11.24 9.79
C GLU A 136 6.12 10.18 10.03
N TYR A 137 5.65 10.06 11.25
CA TYR A 137 4.60 9.12 11.61
C TYR A 137 3.28 9.38 10.85
N LYS A 138 2.80 10.63 10.89
CA LYS A 138 1.61 11.04 10.13
C LYS A 138 1.78 10.80 8.62
N THR A 139 2.95 11.14 8.10
CA THR A 139 3.25 11.01 6.67
C THR A 139 3.25 9.54 6.25
N LEU A 140 3.90 8.65 7.00
CA LEU A 140 3.88 7.21 6.74
C LEU A 140 2.46 6.63 6.79
N MET A 141 1.67 7.00 7.80
CA MET A 141 0.26 6.58 7.88
C MET A 141 -0.50 7.01 6.63
N PHE A 142 -0.39 8.31 6.28
CA PHE A 142 -1.15 8.87 5.17
C PHE A 142 -0.73 8.29 3.83
N GLN A 143 0.56 8.02 3.62
CA GLN A 143 1.08 7.40 2.40
C GLN A 143 0.57 5.97 2.21
N ASN A 144 0.53 5.17 3.26
CA ASN A 144 0.02 3.81 3.19
C ASN A 144 -1.50 3.80 2.95
N TYR A 145 -2.26 4.53 3.74
CA TYR A 145 -3.71 4.61 3.56
C TYR A 145 -4.10 5.29 2.24
N GLY A 146 -3.34 6.31 1.82
CA GLY A 146 -3.55 6.97 0.54
C GLY A 146 -3.27 6.10 -0.68
N ALA A 147 -2.47 5.05 -0.51
CA ALA A 147 -2.26 4.01 -1.50
C ALA A 147 -3.21 2.81 -1.33
N GLY A 148 -4.10 2.83 -0.33
CA GLY A 148 -4.95 1.69 0.02
C GLY A 148 -4.20 0.51 0.61
N VAL A 149 -2.93 0.69 0.96
CA VAL A 149 -2.05 -0.34 1.51
C VAL A 149 -2.22 -0.42 3.02
N GLN A 150 -2.30 -1.63 3.55
CA GLN A 150 -2.35 -1.84 4.99
C GLN A 150 -1.00 -1.55 5.63
N ALA A 151 -1.00 -0.92 6.80
CA ALA A 151 0.21 -0.66 7.57
C ALA A 151 0.31 -1.60 8.77
N CYS A 152 1.45 -2.27 8.89
CA CYS A 152 1.79 -3.09 10.03
C CYS A 152 2.66 -2.27 11.00
N TYR A 153 2.04 -1.74 12.05
CA TYR A 153 2.72 -0.93 13.06
C TYR A 153 3.40 -1.83 14.09
N ARG A 154 4.72 -1.83 14.09
CA ARG A 154 5.54 -2.65 14.98
C ARG A 154 6.00 -1.82 16.19
N GLY A 155 5.23 -1.88 17.28
CA GLY A 155 5.52 -1.21 18.54
C GLY A 155 4.43 -1.40 19.58
N PRO A 156 4.60 -0.87 20.80
CA PRO A 156 3.69 -1.15 21.91
C PRO A 156 2.39 -0.33 21.87
N ARG A 157 2.34 0.72 21.05
CA ARG A 157 1.21 1.67 21.02
C ARG A 157 1.12 2.40 19.69
N LEU A 158 -0.06 2.93 19.39
CA LEU A 158 -0.31 3.76 18.20
C LEU A 158 -0.25 5.27 18.48
N TYR A 159 -0.20 5.68 19.74
CA TYR A 159 -0.08 7.07 20.18
C TYR A 159 0.47 7.13 21.59
N ASP A 160 1.24 8.19 21.88
CA ASP A 160 1.90 8.44 23.16
C ASP A 160 1.38 9.71 23.85
N THR A 161 0.77 10.61 23.10
CA THR A 161 0.18 11.86 23.60
C THR A 161 -1.23 12.09 23.06
N PRO A 162 -2.03 13.03 23.64
CA PRO A 162 -3.30 13.43 23.06
C PRO A 162 -3.18 13.97 21.63
N GLU A 163 -2.07 14.65 21.29
CA GLU A 163 -1.82 15.18 19.96
C GLU A 163 -1.58 14.07 18.93
N THR A 164 -0.73 13.11 19.24
CA THR A 164 -0.52 11.94 18.38
C THR A 164 -1.79 11.12 18.23
N LYS A 165 -2.58 10.95 19.31
CA LYS A 165 -3.90 10.31 19.24
C LYS A 165 -4.84 11.02 18.28
N LYS A 166 -4.90 12.36 18.36
CA LYS A 166 -5.73 13.17 17.46
C LYS A 166 -5.34 12.93 16.01
N ALA A 167 -4.04 12.98 15.70
CA ALA A 167 -3.53 12.74 14.35
C ALA A 167 -3.88 11.34 13.81
N VAL A 168 -3.73 10.30 14.63
CA VAL A 168 -4.10 8.93 14.28
C VAL A 168 -5.60 8.82 13.98
N VAL A 169 -6.44 9.40 14.85
CA VAL A 169 -7.91 9.39 14.68
C VAL A 169 -8.32 10.12 13.40
N GLU A 170 -7.74 11.28 13.11
CA GLU A 170 -8.02 12.05 11.90
C GLU A 170 -7.70 11.26 10.63
N ILE A 171 -6.51 10.65 10.56
CA ILE A 171 -6.09 9.88 9.38
C ILE A 171 -6.94 8.61 9.20
N ILE A 172 -7.22 7.87 10.29
CA ILE A 172 -8.06 6.68 10.22
C ILE A 172 -9.51 7.06 9.83
N SER A 173 -10.03 8.18 10.32
CA SER A 173 -11.37 8.65 9.98
C SER A 173 -11.45 9.03 8.50
N TRP A 174 -10.43 9.70 7.97
CA TRP A 174 -10.30 10.00 6.56
C TRP A 174 -10.25 8.71 5.72
N TYR A 175 -9.42 7.74 6.09
CA TYR A 175 -9.37 6.45 5.40
C TYR A 175 -10.73 5.74 5.42
N LYS A 176 -11.40 5.68 6.57
CA LYS A 176 -12.72 5.05 6.68
C LYS A 176 -13.76 5.72 5.78
N LYS A 177 -13.68 7.03 5.61
CA LYS A 177 -14.57 7.79 4.73
C LYS A 177 -14.35 7.41 3.25
N TYR A 178 -13.11 7.27 2.82
CA TYR A 178 -12.74 7.05 1.44
C TYR A 178 -12.29 5.62 1.12
N ARG A 179 -12.39 4.68 2.05
CA ARG A 179 -11.80 3.34 1.86
C ARG A 179 -12.35 2.59 0.64
N ASN A 180 -13.58 2.86 0.20
CA ASN A 180 -14.15 2.20 -0.96
C ASN A 180 -13.40 2.57 -2.24
N ILE A 181 -13.08 3.86 -2.41
CA ILE A 181 -12.27 4.31 -3.54
C ILE A 181 -10.79 4.00 -3.34
N LEU A 182 -10.26 4.12 -2.12
CA LEU A 182 -8.85 3.83 -1.82
C LEU A 182 -8.48 2.34 -1.99
N ASN A 183 -9.44 1.44 -1.95
CA ASN A 183 -9.24 0.01 -2.21
C ASN A 183 -9.52 -0.39 -3.66
N SER A 184 -9.73 0.58 -4.54
CA SER A 184 -10.01 0.36 -5.98
C SER A 184 -8.73 0.33 -6.80
N ASP A 185 -8.88 0.10 -8.10
CA ASP A 185 -7.78 0.09 -9.07
C ASP A 185 -6.99 1.40 -9.05
N ILE A 186 -5.71 1.34 -9.40
CA ILE A 186 -4.80 2.48 -9.40
C ILE A 186 -4.34 2.83 -10.80
N ILE A 187 -4.33 4.12 -11.08
CA ILE A 187 -3.63 4.76 -12.19
C ILE A 187 -2.37 5.43 -11.63
N HIS A 188 -1.22 5.05 -12.15
CA HIS A 188 0.07 5.60 -11.76
C HIS A 188 0.30 6.92 -12.49
N LEU A 189 0.38 8.03 -11.75
CA LEU A 189 0.54 9.37 -12.30
C LEU A 189 2.01 9.73 -12.51
N ARG A 190 2.80 9.69 -11.44
CA ARG A 190 4.23 9.96 -11.48
C ARG A 190 4.97 9.19 -10.39
N LYS A 191 6.06 8.50 -10.78
CA LYS A 191 6.89 7.72 -9.86
C LYS A 191 7.64 8.61 -8.86
N PRO A 192 7.72 8.23 -7.57
CA PRO A 192 8.51 8.95 -6.58
C PRO A 192 10.01 8.96 -6.90
N ASP A 193 10.60 10.14 -7.03
CA ASP A 193 12.02 10.36 -7.33
C ASP A 193 12.74 11.27 -6.32
N ALA A 194 12.03 11.71 -5.28
CA ALA A 194 12.51 12.62 -4.25
C ALA A 194 12.93 14.03 -4.74
N ARG A 195 12.60 14.42 -5.98
CA ARG A 195 13.00 15.70 -6.60
C ARG A 195 11.82 16.57 -6.96
N ASP A 196 10.74 15.96 -7.37
CA ASP A 196 9.51 16.63 -7.78
C ASP A 196 8.31 15.90 -7.19
N TRP A 197 7.08 16.39 -7.46
CA TRP A 197 5.88 15.73 -6.99
C TRP A 197 5.82 14.27 -7.45
N ASP A 198 5.12 13.47 -6.72
CA ASP A 198 4.74 12.11 -7.11
C ASP A 198 3.26 11.86 -6.78
N GLY A 199 2.67 10.85 -7.40
CA GLY A 199 1.26 10.59 -7.16
C GLY A 199 0.70 9.37 -7.87
N ILE A 200 -0.46 8.97 -7.36
CA ILE A 200 -1.31 7.91 -7.87
C ILE A 200 -2.77 8.38 -7.86
N MET A 201 -3.62 7.74 -8.64
CA MET A 201 -5.05 7.98 -8.60
C MET A 201 -5.80 6.65 -8.52
N HIS A 202 -6.65 6.52 -7.51
CA HIS A 202 -7.61 5.42 -7.45
C HIS A 202 -8.79 5.69 -8.37
N VAL A 203 -9.32 4.65 -9.00
CA VAL A 203 -10.47 4.75 -9.93
C VAL A 203 -11.51 3.69 -9.64
N ALA A 204 -12.78 4.08 -9.64
CA ALA A 204 -13.93 3.21 -9.40
C ALA A 204 -15.13 3.67 -10.24
N PRO A 205 -15.22 3.29 -11.54
CA PRO A 205 -16.27 3.80 -12.44
C PRO A 205 -17.69 3.51 -11.94
N ALA A 206 -17.89 2.44 -11.19
CA ALA A 206 -19.18 2.11 -10.58
C ALA A 206 -19.39 2.74 -9.19
N GLY A 207 -18.33 3.32 -8.58
CA GLY A 207 -18.38 3.90 -7.26
C GLY A 207 -19.12 5.24 -7.20
N LYS A 208 -19.34 5.73 -5.97
CA LYS A 208 -19.83 7.10 -5.73
C LYS A 208 -18.76 8.10 -6.13
N GLU A 209 -17.59 7.98 -5.53
CA GLU A 209 -16.37 8.66 -5.98
C GLU A 209 -15.85 7.90 -7.22
N LYS A 210 -15.70 8.58 -8.34
CA LYS A 210 -15.18 8.02 -9.60
C LYS A 210 -13.66 7.93 -9.61
N GLY A 211 -13.02 8.80 -8.83
CA GLY A 211 -11.58 8.82 -8.65
C GLY A 211 -11.17 9.54 -7.37
N LEU A 212 -9.97 9.21 -6.89
CA LEU A 212 -9.29 9.92 -5.82
C LEU A 212 -7.80 9.99 -6.15
N ALA A 213 -7.33 11.19 -6.48
CA ALA A 213 -5.94 11.44 -6.84
C ALA A 213 -5.14 11.93 -5.62
N MET A 214 -4.01 11.29 -5.35
CA MET A 214 -3.07 11.62 -4.28
C MET A 214 -1.83 12.27 -4.87
N PHE A 215 -1.42 13.42 -4.31
CA PHE A 215 -0.22 14.14 -4.72
C PHE A 215 0.68 14.40 -3.52
N TYR A 216 1.97 14.12 -3.68
CA TYR A 216 2.99 14.28 -2.64
C TYR A 216 4.12 15.20 -3.12
N ASN A 217 4.64 15.99 -2.19
CA ASN A 217 5.80 16.86 -2.40
C ASN A 217 6.93 16.43 -1.45
N PRO A 218 8.03 15.86 -1.96
CA PRO A 218 9.16 15.47 -1.13
C PRO A 218 10.09 16.62 -0.75
N THR A 219 9.91 17.81 -1.33
CA THR A 219 10.85 18.93 -1.19
C THR A 219 10.50 19.88 -0.05
N ASP A 220 11.47 20.68 0.37
CA ASP A 220 11.34 21.66 1.45
C ASP A 220 10.59 22.96 1.03
N LYS A 221 10.16 23.03 -0.22
CA LYS A 221 9.44 24.19 -0.75
C LYS A 221 8.07 23.78 -1.26
N GLU A 222 7.08 24.63 -1.03
CA GLU A 222 5.78 24.48 -1.68
C GLU A 222 5.95 24.48 -3.19
N MET A 223 5.17 23.67 -3.87
CA MET A 223 5.20 23.60 -5.33
C MET A 223 3.80 23.72 -5.92
N THR A 224 3.72 24.34 -7.07
CA THR A 224 2.53 24.37 -7.91
C THR A 224 2.86 23.69 -9.23
N ARG A 225 1.97 22.80 -9.70
CA ARG A 225 2.13 22.08 -10.96
C ARG A 225 0.83 22.05 -11.73
N ASP A 226 0.92 22.29 -13.00
CA ASP A 226 -0.17 22.04 -13.94
C ASP A 226 -0.09 20.58 -14.37
N ILE A 227 -1.10 19.80 -13.99
CA ILE A 227 -1.14 18.36 -14.18
C ILE A 227 -2.29 18.04 -15.12
N GLN A 228 -2.00 17.34 -16.18
CA GLN A 228 -2.99 16.75 -17.05
C GLN A 228 -3.45 15.42 -16.42
N LEU A 229 -4.57 15.47 -15.69
CA LEU A 229 -5.09 14.33 -14.93
C LEU A 229 -5.88 13.40 -15.86
N PRO A 230 -5.48 12.12 -16.01
CA PRO A 230 -6.17 11.17 -16.88
C PRO A 230 -7.43 10.62 -16.20
N LEU A 231 -8.61 10.82 -16.80
CA LEU A 231 -9.90 10.40 -16.26
C LEU A 231 -10.57 9.27 -17.05
N TYR A 232 -9.91 8.70 -18.06
CA TYR A 232 -10.49 7.65 -18.90
C TYR A 232 -11.08 6.49 -18.07
N TYR A 233 -10.32 6.00 -17.09
CA TYR A 233 -10.75 4.86 -16.28
C TYR A 233 -11.78 5.19 -15.20
N THR A 234 -12.12 6.45 -15.03
CA THR A 234 -13.23 6.85 -14.14
C THR A 234 -14.61 6.60 -14.76
N GLY A 235 -14.66 6.37 -16.08
CA GLY A 235 -15.90 6.22 -16.84
C GLY A 235 -16.61 7.55 -17.15
N LEU A 236 -16.05 8.69 -16.76
CA LEU A 236 -16.57 10.01 -17.09
C LEU A 236 -16.28 10.35 -18.56
N THR A 237 -17.24 10.96 -19.27
CA THR A 237 -17.14 11.15 -20.72
C THR A 237 -17.18 12.61 -21.18
N LYS A 238 -17.80 13.51 -20.43
CA LYS A 238 -17.98 14.92 -20.82
C LYS A 238 -17.46 15.89 -19.77
N THR A 239 -17.84 15.70 -18.53
CA THR A 239 -17.49 16.57 -17.43
C THR A 239 -17.13 15.75 -16.20
N ALA A 240 -16.32 16.34 -15.32
CA ALA A 240 -16.00 15.82 -14.00
C ALA A 240 -16.22 16.91 -12.95
N ARG A 241 -16.78 16.56 -11.83
CA ARG A 241 -16.80 17.43 -10.64
C ARG A 241 -15.60 17.06 -9.78
N ILE A 242 -14.71 18.02 -9.57
CA ILE A 242 -13.45 17.78 -8.86
C ILE A 242 -13.35 18.77 -7.71
N ARG A 243 -13.00 18.27 -6.54
CA ARG A 243 -12.72 19.08 -5.36
C ARG A 243 -11.39 18.70 -4.73
N GLU A 244 -10.68 19.72 -4.29
CA GLU A 244 -9.52 19.48 -3.42
C GLU A 244 -10.02 19.19 -2.00
N GLN A 245 -9.56 18.07 -1.45
CA GLN A 245 -9.88 17.64 -0.09
C GLN A 245 -11.40 17.64 0.19
N GLU A 246 -11.82 18.39 1.22
CA GLU A 246 -13.22 18.58 1.60
C GLU A 246 -13.77 19.91 1.08
N GLY A 247 -13.09 20.53 0.11
CA GLY A 247 -13.50 21.82 -0.46
C GLY A 247 -14.72 21.73 -1.37
N THR A 248 -15.08 22.87 -1.95
CA THR A 248 -16.21 22.96 -2.89
C THR A 248 -15.84 22.37 -4.24
N PRO A 249 -16.65 21.46 -4.82
CA PRO A 249 -16.39 20.92 -6.14
C PRO A 249 -16.49 21.98 -7.24
N ALA A 250 -15.56 21.95 -8.19
CA ALA A 250 -15.64 22.68 -9.45
C ALA A 250 -15.93 21.70 -10.60
N THR A 251 -16.60 22.18 -11.65
CA THR A 251 -16.88 21.37 -12.84
C THR A 251 -15.82 21.62 -13.90
N TYR A 252 -15.24 20.55 -14.40
CA TYR A 252 -14.25 20.56 -15.48
C TYR A 252 -14.82 19.87 -16.71
N THR A 253 -14.60 20.43 -17.89
CA THR A 253 -14.89 19.77 -19.15
C THR A 253 -13.71 18.88 -19.53
N LEU A 254 -13.97 17.63 -19.87
CA LEU A 254 -12.94 16.70 -20.31
C LEU A 254 -12.43 17.07 -21.71
N ASN A 255 -11.11 16.98 -21.89
CA ASN A 255 -10.48 17.01 -23.20
C ASN A 255 -10.88 15.77 -24.03
N ARG A 256 -10.58 15.76 -25.33
CA ARG A 256 -10.90 14.63 -26.22
C ARG A 256 -10.20 13.33 -25.83
N ASP A 257 -9.07 13.41 -25.13
CA ASP A 257 -8.31 12.29 -24.60
C ASP A 257 -8.74 11.90 -23.16
N TYR A 258 -9.89 12.40 -22.71
CA TYR A 258 -10.44 12.15 -21.37
C TYR A 258 -9.57 12.69 -20.23
N THR A 259 -8.77 13.71 -20.47
CA THR A 259 -8.00 14.39 -19.42
C THR A 259 -8.64 15.69 -18.98
N VAL A 260 -8.23 16.21 -17.83
CA VAL A 260 -8.48 17.58 -17.40
C VAL A 260 -7.19 18.24 -16.96
N ASN A 261 -7.04 19.55 -17.21
CA ASN A 261 -5.90 20.31 -16.70
C ASN A 261 -6.23 20.82 -15.30
N LEU A 262 -5.41 20.43 -14.34
CA LEU A 262 -5.59 20.74 -12.93
C LEU A 262 -4.32 21.42 -12.39
N THR A 263 -4.45 22.67 -11.90
CA THR A 263 -3.36 23.33 -11.18
C THR A 263 -3.35 22.83 -9.74
N VAL A 264 -2.35 22.04 -9.38
CA VAL A 264 -2.21 21.40 -8.07
C VAL A 264 -1.15 22.12 -7.25
N LYS A 265 -1.54 22.59 -6.08
CA LYS A 265 -0.66 23.21 -5.10
C LYS A 265 -0.37 22.22 -3.98
N ILE A 266 0.91 21.89 -3.76
CA ILE A 266 1.31 20.86 -2.79
C ILE A 266 2.25 21.51 -1.77
N PRO A 267 1.89 21.51 -0.48
CA PRO A 267 2.73 22.08 0.58
C PRO A 267 4.14 21.47 0.61
N ALA A 268 5.11 22.20 1.13
CA ALA A 268 6.45 21.67 1.37
C ALA A 268 6.41 20.42 2.25
N LYS A 269 7.11 19.36 1.87
CA LYS A 269 7.11 18.07 2.58
C LYS A 269 5.70 17.54 2.90
N GLY A 270 4.73 17.90 2.05
CA GLY A 270 3.32 17.68 2.28
C GLY A 270 2.63 16.88 1.20
N TYR A 271 1.34 16.86 1.29
CA TYR A 271 0.47 16.17 0.35
C TYR A 271 -0.87 16.90 0.20
N THR A 272 -1.54 16.62 -0.88
CA THR A 272 -2.95 16.97 -1.09
C THR A 272 -3.65 15.84 -1.85
N TRP A 273 -4.98 15.85 -1.85
CA TRP A 273 -5.76 14.91 -2.64
C TRP A 273 -6.96 15.59 -3.30
N TYR A 274 -7.39 15.01 -4.41
CA TYR A 274 -8.56 15.46 -5.15
C TYR A 274 -9.56 14.34 -5.32
N VAL A 275 -10.82 14.63 -5.03
CA VAL A 275 -11.93 13.69 -5.22
C VAL A 275 -12.61 14.03 -6.54
N ILE A 276 -12.84 13.03 -7.38
CA ILE A 276 -13.46 13.11 -8.69
C ILE A 276 -14.81 12.42 -8.64
N GLU A 277 -15.87 13.15 -9.05
CA GLU A 277 -17.27 12.71 -9.06
C GLU A 277 -17.89 12.87 -10.44
#